data_a16e689dc346ac69080daea0f5b83d76
#
_entry.id   a16e689dc346ac69080daea0f5b83d76
#
_cell.length_a   1.000
_cell.length_b   1.000
_cell.length_c   1.000
_cell.angle_alpha   90.00
_cell.angle_beta   90.00
_cell.angle_gamma   90.00
#
_symmetry.space_group_name_H-M   'P 1'
#
loop_
_entity.id
_entity.type
_entity.pdbx_description
1 polymer ?
#
loop_
_entity_poly.entity_id
_entity_poly.type
_entity_poly.pdbx_seq_one_letter_code
_entity_poly.pdbx_strand_id
1 'polypeptide(L)'
;LVGSLALYSASQGSWQPWAGRHAVRAIVGIALVVCIAFIDFNFIKRMSYVFLAAAILVLLAVMVIGTGQGVSRWIGIGGMNFHPSEPAKLAVILALARYFSSQPHDRMRSFVWYLPAFAIILVPFTMILKQPDLGTALMLLFGGLIVVFSAGLPWRYVFGSLAAVLAA
;
A
#
# COMPACT_ATOMS: atom_id res chain seq x y z
N LEU A 1 7.32 -17.06 15.58
CA LEU A 1 7.73 -17.85 16.75
C LEU A 1 8.62 -17.03 17.71
N VAL A 2 9.75 -16.45 17.26
CA VAL A 2 10.66 -15.67 18.10
C VAL A 2 9.96 -14.51 18.82
N GLY A 3 9.12 -13.75 18.12
CA GLY A 3 8.35 -12.64 18.71
C GLY A 3 7.35 -13.09 19.79
N SER A 4 6.72 -14.26 19.63
CA SER A 4 5.80 -14.80 20.64
C SER A 4 6.54 -15.23 21.90
N LEU A 5 7.74 -15.82 21.74
CA LEU A 5 8.59 -16.23 22.85
C LEU A 5 9.16 -15.01 23.60
N ALA A 6 9.56 -13.96 22.86
CA ALA A 6 10.03 -12.72 23.47
C ALA A 6 8.93 -12.04 24.30
N LEU A 7 7.68 -11.98 23.76
CA LEU A 7 6.54 -11.43 24.49
C LEU A 7 6.15 -12.29 25.71
N TYR A 8 6.23 -13.62 25.61
CA TYR A 8 6.00 -14.52 26.73
C TYR A 8 7.04 -14.33 27.84
N SER A 9 8.32 -14.19 27.46
CA SER A 9 9.39 -13.90 28.42
C SER A 9 9.22 -12.52 29.06
N ALA A 10 8.89 -11.49 28.29
CA ALA A 10 8.66 -10.14 28.79
C ALA A 10 7.43 -10.02 29.73
N SER A 11 6.44 -10.91 29.56
CA SER A 11 5.25 -10.98 30.42
C SER A 11 5.40 -11.89 31.63
N GLN A 12 6.64 -12.21 32.04
CA GLN A 12 6.94 -13.07 33.18
C GLN A 12 6.24 -14.44 33.14
N GLY A 13 6.13 -15.04 31.94
CA GLY A 13 5.54 -16.36 31.73
C GLY A 13 4.01 -16.37 31.60
N SER A 14 3.36 -15.22 31.51
CA SER A 14 1.91 -15.15 31.28
C SER A 14 1.57 -15.06 29.78
N TRP A 15 0.61 -15.89 29.32
CA TRP A 15 0.12 -15.83 27.95
C TRP A 15 -0.79 -14.64 27.67
N GLN A 16 -1.38 -14.06 28.71
CA GLN A 16 -2.30 -12.92 28.60
C GLN A 16 -1.66 -11.66 29.23
N PRO A 17 -1.93 -10.47 28.67
CA PRO A 17 -2.76 -10.18 27.51
C PRO A 17 -2.00 -10.12 26.16
N TRP A 18 -0.67 -10.21 26.15
CA TRP A 18 0.16 -9.85 25.00
C TRP A 18 0.52 -11.03 24.09
N ALA A 19 1.09 -12.11 24.65
CA ALA A 19 1.59 -13.24 23.88
C ALA A 19 0.47 -13.99 23.14
N GLY A 20 -0.68 -14.19 23.78
CA GLY A 20 -1.84 -14.85 23.16
C GLY A 20 -2.39 -14.08 21.97
N ARG A 21 -2.59 -12.76 22.10
CA ARG A 21 -3.05 -11.90 21.00
C ARG A 21 -2.05 -11.87 19.84
N HIS A 22 -0.75 -11.87 20.13
CA HIS A 22 0.26 -11.94 19.11
C HIS A 22 0.23 -13.30 18.37
N ALA A 23 0.10 -14.40 19.09
CA ALA A 23 0.01 -15.74 18.49
C ALA A 23 -1.20 -15.87 17.55
N VAL A 24 -2.38 -15.40 17.98
CA VAL A 24 -3.59 -15.40 17.13
C VAL A 24 -3.36 -14.59 15.85
N ARG A 25 -2.80 -13.38 15.98
CA ARG A 25 -2.49 -12.56 14.79
C ARG A 25 -1.49 -13.24 13.85
N ALA A 26 -0.47 -13.89 14.40
CA ALA A 26 0.50 -14.63 13.62
C ALA A 26 -0.13 -15.81 12.87
N ILE A 27 -0.99 -16.58 13.52
CA ILE A 27 -1.71 -17.69 12.89
C ILE A 27 -2.62 -17.19 11.77
N VAL A 28 -3.41 -16.14 12.04
CA VAL A 28 -4.27 -15.51 11.02
C VAL A 28 -3.43 -14.99 9.85
N GLY A 29 -2.29 -14.33 10.13
CA GLY A 29 -1.37 -13.85 9.09
C GLY A 29 -0.81 -14.98 8.22
N ILE A 30 -0.37 -16.08 8.84
CA ILE A 30 0.12 -17.27 8.13
C ILE A 30 -1.00 -17.89 7.28
N ALA A 31 -2.20 -18.04 7.84
CA ALA A 31 -3.34 -18.57 7.10
C ALA A 31 -3.66 -17.69 5.87
N LEU A 32 -3.64 -16.36 6.01
CA LEU A 32 -3.82 -15.44 4.90
C LEU A 32 -2.75 -15.60 3.81
N VAL A 33 -1.47 -15.71 4.20
CA VAL A 33 -0.38 -15.94 3.24
C VAL A 33 -0.58 -17.23 2.48
N VAL A 34 -0.94 -18.32 3.17
CA VAL A 34 -1.23 -19.61 2.54
C VAL A 34 -2.43 -19.50 1.59
N CYS A 35 -3.51 -18.86 2.01
CA CYS A 35 -4.68 -18.63 1.14
C CYS A 35 -4.31 -17.84 -0.12
N ILE A 36 -3.52 -16.77 0.03
CA ILE A 36 -3.07 -15.95 -1.12
C ILE A 36 -2.16 -16.75 -2.06
N ALA A 37 -1.32 -17.66 -1.53
CA ALA A 37 -0.43 -18.49 -2.32
C ALA A 37 -1.16 -19.46 -3.26
N PHE A 38 -2.41 -19.82 -2.95
CA PHE A 38 -3.26 -20.65 -3.81
C PHE A 38 -4.07 -19.86 -4.85
N ILE A 39 -4.03 -18.51 -4.78
CA ILE A 39 -4.77 -17.68 -5.75
C ILE A 39 -4.00 -17.62 -7.06
N ASP A 40 -4.68 -17.88 -8.18
CA ASP A 40 -4.10 -17.76 -9.51
C ASP A 40 -3.61 -16.33 -9.76
N PHE A 41 -2.36 -16.21 -10.21
CA PHE A 41 -1.74 -14.94 -10.55
C PHE A 41 -2.55 -14.14 -11.60
N ASN A 42 -3.16 -14.82 -12.57
CA ASN A 42 -4.01 -14.19 -13.59
C ASN A 42 -5.27 -13.57 -12.96
N PHE A 43 -5.81 -14.20 -11.91
CA PHE A 43 -6.93 -13.63 -11.16
C PHE A 43 -6.51 -12.34 -10.45
N ILE A 44 -5.37 -12.34 -9.74
CA ILE A 44 -4.83 -11.16 -9.07
C ILE A 44 -4.61 -10.03 -10.10
N LYS A 45 -3.99 -10.36 -11.23
CA LYS A 45 -3.79 -9.43 -12.33
C LYS A 45 -5.11 -8.85 -12.84
N ARG A 46 -6.14 -9.66 -13.04
CA ARG A 46 -7.46 -9.21 -13.50
C ARG A 46 -8.14 -8.29 -12.49
N MET A 47 -8.02 -8.59 -11.21
CA MET A 47 -8.68 -7.86 -10.12
C MET A 47 -7.91 -6.62 -9.64
N SER A 48 -6.68 -6.36 -10.11
CA SER A 48 -5.82 -5.30 -9.59
C SER A 48 -6.46 -3.89 -9.64
N TYR A 49 -7.21 -3.55 -10.70
CA TYR A 49 -7.91 -2.26 -10.76
C TYR A 49 -9.15 -2.22 -9.86
N VAL A 50 -9.80 -3.36 -9.63
CA VAL A 50 -10.90 -3.48 -8.66
C VAL A 50 -10.36 -3.28 -7.25
N PHE A 51 -9.22 -3.88 -6.92
CA PHE A 51 -8.54 -3.66 -5.63
C PHE A 51 -8.14 -2.19 -5.46
N LEU A 52 -7.63 -1.54 -6.50
CA LEU A 52 -7.31 -0.12 -6.44
C LEU A 52 -8.56 0.74 -6.20
N ALA A 53 -9.63 0.48 -6.95
CA ALA A 53 -10.89 1.21 -6.76
C ALA A 53 -11.47 1.01 -5.36
N ALA A 54 -11.49 -0.24 -4.86
CA ALA A 54 -11.91 -0.56 -3.50
C ALA A 54 -11.05 0.16 -2.46
N ALA A 55 -9.73 0.17 -2.62
CA ALA A 55 -8.82 0.88 -1.71
C ALA A 55 -9.08 2.39 -1.69
N ILE A 56 -9.31 3.01 -2.86
CA ILE A 56 -9.66 4.43 -2.96
C ILE A 56 -11.00 4.70 -2.27
N LEU A 57 -12.01 3.85 -2.47
CA LEU A 57 -13.32 4.00 -1.82
C LEU A 57 -13.20 3.89 -0.29
N VAL A 58 -12.41 2.94 0.21
CA VAL A 58 -12.17 2.79 1.66
C VAL A 58 -11.41 4.01 2.21
N LEU A 59 -10.40 4.52 1.50
CA LEU A 59 -9.69 5.74 1.90
C LEU A 59 -10.63 6.95 1.94
N LEU A 60 -11.54 7.09 0.97
CA LEU A 60 -12.57 8.13 0.96
C LEU A 60 -13.54 7.96 2.13
N ALA A 61 -14.02 6.74 2.38
CA ALA A 61 -14.91 6.46 3.49
C ALA A 61 -14.28 6.85 4.84
N VAL A 62 -12.99 6.54 5.03
CA VAL A 62 -12.27 6.93 6.26
C VAL A 62 -12.12 8.43 6.39
N MET A 63 -11.94 9.16 5.29
CA MET A 63 -11.90 10.63 5.34
C MET A 63 -13.22 11.27 5.78
N VAL A 64 -14.36 10.58 5.50
CA VAL A 64 -15.72 11.10 5.82
C VAL A 64 -16.21 10.59 7.17
N ILE A 65 -15.97 9.31 7.49
CA ILE A 65 -16.59 8.60 8.62
C ILE A 65 -15.57 8.35 9.75
N GLY A 66 -14.27 8.50 9.48
CA GLY A 66 -13.21 8.13 10.41
C GLY A 66 -13.33 8.84 11.75
N THR A 67 -13.38 8.05 12.82
CA THR A 67 -13.45 8.49 14.20
C THR A 67 -12.04 8.61 14.79
N GLY A 68 -11.66 9.79 15.21
CA GLY A 68 -10.40 10.03 15.92
C GLY A 68 -10.26 11.51 16.25
N GLN A 69 -9.72 11.86 17.40
CA GLN A 69 -9.49 13.25 17.81
C GLN A 69 -8.53 13.94 16.81
N GLY A 70 -9.10 14.57 15.78
CA GLY A 70 -8.37 15.33 14.77
C GLY A 70 -7.71 14.55 13.63
N VAL A 71 -7.73 13.21 13.64
CA VAL A 71 -7.05 12.40 12.61
C VAL A 71 -7.82 11.11 12.31
N SER A 72 -8.59 11.11 11.22
CA SER A 72 -9.37 9.96 10.76
C SER A 72 -8.47 8.95 10.02
N ARG A 73 -7.73 8.10 10.74
CA ARG A 73 -6.81 7.12 10.14
C ARG A 73 -7.22 5.67 10.37
N TRP A 74 -8.07 5.41 11.36
CA TRP A 74 -8.35 4.07 11.84
C TRP A 74 -9.83 3.73 11.70
N ILE A 75 -10.11 2.50 11.28
CA ILE A 75 -11.44 1.92 11.38
C ILE A 75 -11.38 0.88 12.50
N GLY A 76 -12.13 1.10 13.57
CA GLY A 76 -12.29 0.12 14.65
C GLY A 76 -13.27 -0.97 14.22
N ILE A 77 -12.79 -2.18 13.97
CA ILE A 77 -13.61 -3.34 13.66
C ILE A 77 -13.36 -4.39 14.73
N GLY A 78 -14.36 -4.66 15.60
CA GLY A 78 -14.29 -5.75 16.58
C GLY A 78 -13.12 -5.66 17.56
N GLY A 79 -12.70 -4.44 17.98
CA GLY A 79 -11.54 -4.22 18.87
C GLY A 79 -10.18 -4.29 18.20
N MET A 80 -10.12 -4.40 16.87
CA MET A 80 -8.91 -4.29 16.07
C MET A 80 -8.94 -2.98 15.29
N ASN A 81 -7.85 -2.23 15.35
CA ASN A 81 -7.68 -1.02 14.55
C ASN A 81 -7.13 -1.40 13.17
N PHE A 82 -7.94 -1.23 12.14
CA PHE A 82 -7.57 -1.47 10.76
C PHE A 82 -7.08 -0.16 10.12
N HIS A 83 -5.92 -0.20 9.47
CA HIS A 83 -5.32 0.93 8.76
C HIS A 83 -5.52 0.77 7.25
N PRO A 84 -6.46 1.48 6.63
CA PRO A 84 -6.81 1.28 5.21
C PRO A 84 -5.69 1.59 4.23
N SER A 85 -4.73 2.42 4.60
CA SER A 85 -3.59 2.75 3.75
C SER A 85 -2.63 1.57 3.54
N GLU A 86 -2.62 0.54 4.42
CA GLU A 86 -1.79 -0.66 4.23
C GLU A 86 -2.19 -1.46 2.98
N PRO A 87 -3.46 -1.90 2.82
CA PRO A 87 -3.89 -2.54 1.58
C PRO A 87 -3.85 -1.60 0.36
N ALA A 88 -3.99 -0.29 0.55
CA ALA A 88 -3.90 0.66 -0.56
C ALA A 88 -2.51 0.66 -1.23
N LYS A 89 -1.42 0.53 -0.46
CA LYS A 89 -0.05 0.41 -1.02
C LYS A 89 0.07 -0.80 -1.95
N LEU A 90 -0.45 -1.95 -1.51
CA LEU A 90 -0.43 -3.17 -2.33
C LEU A 90 -1.29 -3.02 -3.58
N ALA A 91 -2.47 -2.42 -3.46
CA ALA A 91 -3.37 -2.19 -4.59
C ALA A 91 -2.74 -1.28 -5.65
N VAL A 92 -2.02 -0.22 -5.25
CA VAL A 92 -1.27 0.66 -6.15
C VAL A 92 -0.18 -0.11 -6.89
N ILE A 93 0.63 -0.90 -6.18
CA ILE A 93 1.71 -1.70 -6.79
C ILE A 93 1.14 -2.70 -7.80
N LEU A 94 0.07 -3.41 -7.46
CA LEU A 94 -0.59 -4.37 -8.35
C LEU A 94 -1.19 -3.69 -9.59
N ALA A 95 -1.82 -2.54 -9.41
CA ALA A 95 -2.40 -1.77 -10.52
C ALA A 95 -1.34 -1.25 -11.48
N LEU A 96 -0.21 -0.74 -10.96
CA LEU A 96 0.93 -0.31 -11.75
C LEU A 96 1.57 -1.47 -12.51
N ALA A 97 1.82 -2.60 -11.83
CA ALA A 97 2.37 -3.80 -12.45
C ALA A 97 1.49 -4.30 -13.60
N ARG A 98 0.16 -4.30 -13.41
CA ARG A 98 -0.79 -4.62 -14.46
C ARG A 98 -0.73 -3.59 -15.60
N TYR A 99 -0.72 -2.30 -15.28
CA TYR A 99 -0.66 -1.24 -16.28
C TYR A 99 0.54 -1.43 -17.20
N PHE A 100 1.74 -1.54 -16.65
CA PHE A 100 2.96 -1.70 -17.44
C PHE A 100 3.05 -3.05 -18.15
N SER A 101 2.56 -4.13 -17.56
CA SER A 101 2.55 -5.45 -18.21
C SER A 101 1.64 -5.54 -19.44
N SER A 102 0.71 -4.62 -19.58
CA SER A 102 -0.21 -4.55 -20.72
C SER A 102 0.23 -3.59 -21.83
N GLN A 103 1.31 -2.83 -21.61
CA GLN A 103 1.79 -1.84 -22.58
C GLN A 103 2.88 -2.41 -23.49
N PRO A 104 2.83 -2.14 -24.82
CA PRO A 104 3.93 -2.45 -25.72
C PRO A 104 5.18 -1.65 -25.37
N HIS A 105 6.37 -2.28 -25.44
CA HIS A 105 7.65 -1.65 -25.11
C HIS A 105 7.95 -0.37 -25.91
N ASP A 106 7.53 -0.32 -27.18
CA ASP A 106 7.76 0.83 -28.05
C ASP A 106 7.04 2.10 -27.58
N ARG A 107 5.90 1.95 -26.92
CA ARG A 107 5.13 3.09 -26.41
C ARG A 107 5.76 3.71 -25.17
N MET A 108 6.54 2.95 -24.40
CA MET A 108 7.19 3.43 -23.17
C MET A 108 8.34 4.43 -23.43
N ARG A 109 8.67 4.73 -24.69
CA ARG A 109 9.62 5.79 -25.03
C ARG A 109 9.07 7.20 -24.82
N SER A 110 7.73 7.38 -24.83
CA SER A 110 7.08 8.67 -24.64
C SER A 110 6.63 8.87 -23.20
N PHE A 111 6.90 10.03 -22.62
CA PHE A 111 6.47 10.39 -21.26
C PHE A 111 4.96 10.33 -21.04
N VAL A 112 4.17 10.58 -22.07
CA VAL A 112 2.70 10.58 -22.01
C VAL A 112 2.14 9.25 -21.47
N TRP A 113 2.81 8.13 -21.75
CA TRP A 113 2.40 6.81 -21.26
C TRP A 113 2.68 6.56 -19.77
N TYR A 114 3.44 7.42 -19.13
CA TYR A 114 3.64 7.38 -17.68
C TYR A 114 2.59 8.21 -16.92
N LEU A 115 1.84 9.11 -17.58
CA LEU A 115 0.83 9.93 -16.92
C LEU A 115 -0.23 9.13 -16.18
N PRO A 116 -0.85 8.05 -16.76
CA PRO A 116 -1.79 7.23 -16.00
C PRO A 116 -1.15 6.53 -14.79
N ALA A 117 0.12 6.12 -14.89
CA ALA A 117 0.84 5.51 -13.77
C ALA A 117 1.05 6.53 -12.64
N PHE A 118 1.41 7.78 -12.96
CA PHE A 118 1.48 8.85 -11.96
C PHE A 118 0.11 9.14 -11.34
N ALA A 119 -0.98 9.11 -12.10
CA ALA A 119 -2.32 9.28 -11.56
C ALA A 119 -2.67 8.15 -10.57
N ILE A 120 -2.32 6.89 -10.88
CA ILE A 120 -2.52 5.73 -9.99
C ILE A 120 -1.78 5.92 -8.65
N ILE A 121 -0.61 6.58 -8.64
CA ILE A 121 0.17 6.86 -7.43
C ILE A 121 -0.38 8.09 -6.71
N LEU A 122 -0.56 9.21 -7.42
CA LEU A 122 -0.83 10.52 -6.82
C LEU A 122 -2.23 10.61 -6.20
N VAL A 123 -3.24 9.92 -6.75
CA VAL A 123 -4.59 9.94 -6.19
C VAL A 123 -4.59 9.39 -4.76
N PRO A 124 -4.20 8.13 -4.48
CA PRO A 124 -4.18 7.64 -3.10
C PRO A 124 -3.11 8.34 -2.24
N PHE A 125 -1.98 8.78 -2.81
CA PHE A 125 -0.97 9.56 -2.11
C PHE A 125 -1.54 10.84 -1.50
N THR A 126 -2.23 11.66 -2.30
CA THR A 126 -2.83 12.92 -1.82
C THR A 126 -3.94 12.67 -0.80
N MET A 127 -4.68 11.56 -0.93
CA MET A 127 -5.70 11.17 0.04
C MET A 127 -5.07 10.83 1.40
N ILE A 128 -3.98 10.06 1.41
CA ILE A 128 -3.26 9.69 2.64
C ILE A 128 -2.59 10.92 3.26
N LEU A 129 -2.04 11.84 2.46
CA LEU A 129 -1.50 13.12 2.96
C LEU A 129 -2.56 13.96 3.69
N LYS A 130 -3.81 13.97 3.19
CA LYS A 130 -4.91 14.66 3.86
C LYS A 130 -5.32 14.00 5.19
N GLN A 131 -4.92 12.75 5.42
CA GLN A 131 -5.10 12.03 6.68
C GLN A 131 -3.93 12.24 7.67
N PRO A 132 -3.17 13.33 7.56
CA PRO A 132 -1.81 13.67 8.02
C PRO A 132 -0.91 12.45 8.34
N ASP A 133 -0.83 11.50 7.42
CA ASP A 133 0.04 10.32 7.53
C ASP A 133 1.17 10.37 6.50
N LEU A 134 2.15 11.22 6.76
CA LEU A 134 3.28 11.44 5.87
C LEU A 134 4.11 10.17 5.66
N GLY A 135 4.30 9.36 6.72
CA GLY A 135 5.11 8.14 6.63
C GLY A 135 4.54 7.13 5.63
N THR A 136 3.26 6.85 5.74
CA THR A 136 2.57 5.92 4.82
C THR A 136 2.44 6.49 3.41
N ALA A 137 2.19 7.80 3.29
CA ALA A 137 2.15 8.47 1.99
C ALA A 137 3.49 8.36 1.25
N LEU A 138 4.61 8.63 1.94
CA LEU A 138 5.95 8.49 1.35
C LEU A 138 6.26 7.03 0.97
N MET A 139 5.91 6.06 1.80
CA MET A 139 6.08 4.63 1.46
C MET A 139 5.30 4.25 0.19
N LEU A 140 4.06 4.74 0.05
CA LEU A 140 3.26 4.52 -1.16
C LEU A 140 3.91 5.19 -2.38
N LEU A 141 4.35 6.43 -2.24
CA LEU A 141 5.01 7.18 -3.32
C LEU A 141 6.28 6.48 -3.79
N PHE A 142 7.19 6.15 -2.86
CA PHE A 142 8.43 5.47 -3.20
C PHE A 142 8.19 4.07 -3.79
N GLY A 143 7.28 3.29 -3.20
CA GLY A 143 6.91 1.97 -3.74
C GLY A 143 6.37 2.07 -5.17
N GLY A 144 5.49 3.04 -5.44
CA GLY A 144 4.98 3.31 -6.79
C GLY A 144 6.06 3.77 -7.75
N LEU A 145 6.93 4.69 -7.34
CA LEU A 145 8.05 5.16 -8.17
C LEU A 145 9.03 4.04 -8.51
N ILE A 146 9.33 3.13 -7.59
CA ILE A 146 10.18 1.96 -7.85
C ILE A 146 9.59 1.11 -8.98
N VAL A 147 8.27 0.87 -8.98
CA VAL A 147 7.60 0.13 -10.07
C VAL A 147 7.70 0.86 -11.38
N VAL A 148 7.46 2.17 -11.40
CA VAL A 148 7.58 3.02 -12.61
C VAL A 148 9.02 3.01 -13.16
N PHE A 149 10.01 3.05 -12.26
CA PHE A 149 11.41 2.93 -12.62
C PHE A 149 11.75 1.56 -13.22
N SER A 150 11.31 0.51 -12.56
CA SER A 150 11.52 -0.87 -13.03
C SER A 150 10.85 -1.13 -14.38
N ALA A 151 9.79 -0.39 -14.70
CA ALA A 151 9.13 -0.42 -16.00
C ALA A 151 9.89 0.31 -17.12
N GLY A 152 11.05 0.95 -16.80
CA GLY A 152 11.94 1.56 -17.80
C GLY A 152 11.79 3.06 -17.94
N LEU A 153 11.32 3.79 -16.93
CA LEU A 153 11.32 5.26 -16.97
C LEU A 153 12.75 5.79 -17.17
N PRO A 154 13.03 6.56 -18.26
CA PRO A 154 14.35 7.09 -18.48
C PRO A 154 14.80 8.06 -17.39
N TRP A 155 16.02 7.90 -16.90
CA TRP A 155 16.64 8.73 -15.86
C TRP A 155 16.56 10.24 -16.12
N ARG A 156 16.57 10.65 -17.38
CA ARG A 156 16.44 12.05 -17.80
C ARG A 156 15.18 12.73 -17.24
N TYR A 157 14.08 12.01 -17.11
CA TYR A 157 12.83 12.58 -16.56
C TYR A 157 12.92 12.77 -15.04
N VAL A 158 13.63 11.88 -14.36
CA VAL A 158 13.83 11.98 -12.91
C VAL A 158 14.76 13.12 -12.58
N PHE A 159 15.92 13.17 -13.23
CA PHE A 159 16.87 14.27 -13.01
C PHE A 159 16.28 15.61 -13.46
N GLY A 160 15.49 15.62 -14.55
CA GLY A 160 14.80 16.83 -15.00
C GLY A 160 13.76 17.33 -13.99
N SER A 161 12.95 16.45 -13.41
CA SER A 161 11.98 16.84 -12.39
C SER A 161 12.65 17.28 -11.09
N LEU A 162 13.72 16.59 -10.65
CA LEU A 162 14.48 16.98 -9.47
C LEU A 162 15.16 18.36 -9.67
N ALA A 163 15.76 18.60 -10.81
CA ALA A 163 16.36 19.90 -11.15
C ALA A 163 15.31 21.02 -11.17
N ALA A 164 14.12 20.76 -11.71
CA ALA A 164 13.03 21.73 -11.71
C ALA A 164 12.54 22.08 -10.29
N VAL A 165 12.45 21.08 -9.41
CA VAL A 165 12.05 21.29 -7.99
C VAL A 165 13.13 22.08 -7.22
N LEU A 166 14.42 21.83 -7.50
CA LEU A 166 15.53 22.55 -6.84
C LEU A 166 15.71 23.98 -7.34
N ALA A 167 15.17 24.29 -8.52
CA ALA A 167 15.25 25.63 -9.14
C ALA A 167 14.04 26.52 -8.81
N ALA A 168 12.98 25.97 -8.20
CA ALA A 168 11.74 26.67 -7.81
C ALA A 168 11.79 27.17 -6.37
#